data_83d4842b9bb2b35669ec75d4e446b1dd
#
_entry.id   83d4842b9bb2b35669ec75d4e446b1dd
#
_cell.length_a   1.000
_cell.length_b   1.000
_cell.length_c   1.000
_cell.angle_alpha   90.00
_cell.angle_beta   90.00
_cell.angle_gamma   90.00
#
_symmetry.space_group_name_H-M   'P 1'
#
loop_
_entity.id
_entity.type
_entity.pdbx_description
1 polymer ?
#
loop_
_entity_poly.entity_id
_entity_poly.type
_entity_poly.pdbx_seq_one_letter_code
_entity_poly.pdbx_strand_id
1 'polypeptide(L)'
;MDLHYPQVHNDNMLISSAELMEKIEKPNLVLVDCRSYKDYLEGHIPGAVNLDFFYYHWSDTSKDGIKAFEKQMENLLSFLGVTKDKTVVFYDDVSGMSAARGVWLLMYFSHNGIIIVDVSV
;
A
#
# COMPACT_ATOMS: atom_id res chain seq x y z
N MET A 1 -1.02 3.98 -28.32
CA MET A 1 -1.53 3.35 -27.11
C MET A 1 -1.26 4.23 -25.93
N ASP A 2 -2.30 4.91 -25.50
CA ASP A 2 -2.17 5.77 -24.35
C ASP A 2 -2.05 4.90 -23.10
N LEU A 3 -0.82 4.75 -22.66
CA LEU A 3 -0.59 4.24 -21.33
C LEU A 3 -0.97 5.37 -20.38
N HIS A 4 -2.22 5.39 -20.00
CA HIS A 4 -2.62 6.22 -18.89
C HIS A 4 -2.06 5.60 -17.61
N TYR A 5 -0.79 5.91 -17.33
CA TYR A 5 -0.37 5.84 -15.95
C TYR A 5 -1.21 6.87 -15.21
N PRO A 6 -1.92 6.47 -14.15
CA PRO A 6 -2.55 7.47 -13.31
C PRO A 6 -1.46 8.48 -12.95
N GLN A 7 -1.62 9.69 -13.42
CA GLN A 7 -0.67 10.74 -13.10
C GLN A 7 -0.85 11.07 -11.65
N VAL A 8 0.08 10.58 -10.85
CA VAL A 8 0.11 10.92 -9.45
C VAL A 8 0.72 12.32 -9.35
N HIS A 9 -0.05 13.32 -9.71
CA HIS A 9 0.26 14.72 -9.43
C HIS A 9 -0.26 15.11 -8.08
N ASN A 10 -0.08 14.24 -7.12
CA ASN A 10 -0.52 14.57 -5.79
C ASN A 10 0.71 14.86 -4.95
N ASP A 11 1.01 16.14 -4.78
CA ASP A 11 2.06 16.60 -3.89
C ASP A 11 1.84 16.11 -2.46
N ASN A 12 0.65 15.59 -2.16
CA ASN A 12 0.26 15.06 -0.85
C ASN A 12 0.44 13.56 -0.72
N MET A 13 0.96 12.88 -1.74
CA MET A 13 1.17 11.43 -1.66
C MET A 13 2.31 11.06 -0.72
N LEU A 14 3.37 11.88 -0.67
CA LEU A 14 4.52 11.63 0.18
C LEU A 14 4.41 12.53 1.42
N ILE A 15 4.32 11.90 2.59
CA ILE A 15 4.23 12.64 3.87
C ILE A 15 5.37 12.25 4.80
N SER A 16 5.69 13.13 5.74
CA SER A 16 6.65 12.86 6.79
C SER A 16 6.01 12.03 7.91
N SER A 17 6.85 11.46 8.78
CA SER A 17 6.35 10.75 9.96
C SER A 17 5.56 11.68 10.90
N ALA A 18 5.94 12.94 10.98
CA ALA A 18 5.20 13.93 11.80
C ALA A 18 3.80 14.16 11.24
N GLU A 19 3.67 14.28 9.92
CA GLU A 19 2.36 14.43 9.28
C GLU A 19 1.50 13.17 9.45
N LEU A 20 2.12 11.99 9.45
CA LEU A 20 1.40 10.75 9.70
C LEU A 20 0.77 10.76 11.10
N MET A 21 1.50 11.21 12.11
CA MET A 21 1.00 11.26 13.48
C MET A 21 -0.25 12.12 13.62
N GLU A 22 -0.38 13.15 12.80
CA GLU A 22 -1.57 13.99 12.76
C GLU A 22 -2.77 13.30 12.11
N LYS A 23 -2.52 12.35 11.22
CA LYS A 23 -3.56 11.68 10.42
C LYS A 23 -3.96 10.32 10.96
N ILE A 24 -3.18 9.74 11.85
CA ILE A 24 -3.28 8.32 12.22
C ILE A 24 -4.62 7.95 12.87
N GLU A 25 -5.29 8.90 13.50
CA GLU A 25 -6.56 8.66 14.19
C GLU A 25 -7.80 8.88 13.31
N LYS A 26 -7.62 9.23 12.05
CA LYS A 26 -8.75 9.46 11.17
C LYS A 26 -9.44 8.15 10.83
N PRO A 27 -10.80 8.08 10.90
CA PRO A 27 -11.53 6.82 10.77
C PRO A 27 -11.47 6.18 9.38
N ASN A 28 -11.14 6.96 8.35
CA ASN A 28 -11.09 6.47 6.97
C ASN A 28 -9.68 6.12 6.52
N LEU A 29 -8.77 5.88 7.46
CA LEU A 29 -7.38 5.58 7.14
C LEU A 29 -7.05 4.13 7.47
N VAL A 30 -6.40 3.45 6.54
CA VAL A 30 -5.79 2.14 6.75
C VAL A 30 -4.28 2.32 6.69
N LEU A 31 -3.59 1.94 7.75
CA LEU A 31 -2.13 2.03 7.83
C LEU A 31 -1.53 0.66 7.56
N VAL A 32 -0.67 0.58 6.54
CA VAL A 32 -0.08 -0.69 6.09
C VAL A 32 1.42 -0.67 6.29
N ASP A 33 1.89 -1.57 7.14
CA ASP A 33 3.31 -1.83 7.37
C ASP A 33 3.80 -2.81 6.31
N CYS A 34 4.71 -2.38 5.45
CA CYS A 34 5.22 -3.19 4.35
C CYS A 34 6.54 -3.90 4.69
N ARG A 35 6.93 -3.91 5.95
CA ARG A 35 8.12 -4.64 6.40
C ARG A 35 7.83 -6.13 6.48
N SER A 36 8.86 -6.91 6.80
CA SER A 36 8.69 -8.34 7.04
C SER A 36 7.73 -8.58 8.21
N TYR A 37 7.06 -9.72 8.19
CA TYR A 37 6.16 -10.10 9.28
C TYR A 37 6.91 -10.21 10.62
N LYS A 38 8.14 -10.67 10.57
CA LYS A 38 8.99 -10.74 11.77
C LYS A 38 9.19 -9.36 12.39
N ASP A 39 9.56 -8.37 11.59
CA ASP A 39 9.77 -7.01 12.07
C ASP A 39 8.47 -6.39 12.58
N TYR A 40 7.37 -6.66 11.90
CA TYR A 40 6.05 -6.21 12.32
C TYR A 40 5.69 -6.75 13.71
N LEU A 41 5.98 -8.02 13.97
CA LEU A 41 5.70 -8.65 15.27
C LEU A 41 6.57 -8.07 16.39
N GLU A 42 7.80 -7.67 16.07
CA GLU A 42 8.71 -7.08 17.07
C GLU A 42 8.28 -5.67 17.48
N GLY A 43 7.52 -4.99 16.66
CA GLY A 43 6.99 -3.67 16.95
C GLY A 43 6.52 -2.99 15.68
N HIS A 44 5.38 -2.34 15.74
CA HIS A 44 4.82 -1.60 14.62
C HIS A 44 3.96 -0.44 15.13
N ILE A 45 3.63 0.47 14.25
CA ILE A 45 2.75 1.59 14.60
C ILE A 45 1.39 1.03 15.02
N PRO A 46 0.83 1.45 16.17
CA PRO A 46 -0.45 0.95 16.64
C PRO A 46 -1.54 1.09 15.58
N GLY A 47 -2.27 0.01 15.34
CA GLY A 47 -3.34 -0.03 14.36
C GLY A 47 -2.91 -0.40 12.95
N ALA A 48 -1.60 -0.52 12.68
CA ALA A 48 -1.11 -0.92 11.36
C ALA A 48 -1.39 -2.40 11.10
N VAL A 49 -1.77 -2.70 9.85
CA VAL A 49 -1.82 -4.07 9.33
C VAL A 49 -0.53 -4.35 8.58
N ASN A 50 -0.16 -5.62 8.44
CA ASN A 50 1.08 -5.99 7.77
C ASN A 50 0.81 -6.55 6.36
N LEU A 51 1.59 -6.09 5.40
CA LEU A 51 1.57 -6.63 4.04
C LEU A 51 3.01 -6.73 3.55
N ASP A 52 3.60 -7.91 3.67
CA ASP A 52 4.95 -8.19 3.20
C ASP A 52 4.89 -8.67 1.75
N PHE A 53 5.20 -7.77 0.83
CA PHE A 53 5.15 -8.06 -0.60
C PHE A 53 6.20 -9.07 -1.06
N PHE A 54 7.18 -9.39 -0.25
CA PHE A 54 8.16 -10.40 -0.60
C PHE A 54 7.52 -11.76 -0.89
N TYR A 55 6.40 -12.08 -0.25
CA TYR A 55 5.70 -13.35 -0.43
C TYR A 55 4.71 -13.33 -1.59
N TYR A 56 4.58 -12.21 -2.30
CA TYR A 56 3.60 -12.09 -3.39
C TYR A 56 4.31 -11.80 -4.69
N HIS A 57 4.73 -12.86 -5.38
CA HIS A 57 5.34 -12.80 -6.70
C HIS A 57 4.38 -13.37 -7.72
N TRP A 58 4.20 -12.67 -8.83
CA TRP A 58 3.32 -13.12 -9.89
C TRP A 58 4.06 -13.10 -11.22
N SER A 59 4.13 -14.26 -11.87
CA SER A 59 4.85 -14.40 -13.14
C SER A 59 3.97 -14.86 -14.30
N ASP A 60 2.74 -15.28 -14.03
CA ASP A 60 1.81 -15.74 -15.06
C ASP A 60 1.02 -14.57 -15.62
N THR A 61 1.39 -14.12 -16.83
CA THR A 61 0.76 -12.99 -17.52
C THR A 61 -0.27 -13.42 -18.56
N SER A 62 -0.65 -14.70 -18.60
CA SER A 62 -1.78 -15.15 -19.41
C SER A 62 -3.08 -14.51 -18.95
N LYS A 63 -4.14 -14.56 -19.76
CA LYS A 63 -5.45 -14.01 -19.35
C LYS A 63 -5.95 -14.63 -18.05
N ASP A 64 -5.82 -15.94 -17.91
CA ASP A 64 -6.26 -16.63 -16.69
C ASP A 64 -5.36 -16.28 -15.51
N GLY A 65 -4.06 -16.14 -15.73
CA GLY A 65 -3.12 -15.73 -14.68
C GLY A 65 -3.40 -14.34 -14.18
N ILE A 66 -3.68 -13.39 -15.07
CA ILE A 66 -4.00 -12.02 -14.68
C ILE A 66 -5.31 -11.97 -13.89
N LYS A 67 -6.33 -12.71 -14.30
CA LYS A 67 -7.59 -12.79 -13.55
C LYS A 67 -7.38 -13.39 -12.16
N ALA A 68 -6.57 -14.42 -12.04
CA ALA A 68 -6.24 -15.02 -10.76
C ALA A 68 -5.49 -14.04 -9.85
N PHE A 69 -4.54 -13.30 -10.41
CA PHE A 69 -3.83 -12.25 -9.69
C PHE A 69 -4.79 -11.19 -9.16
N GLU A 70 -5.67 -10.67 -10.01
CA GLU A 70 -6.63 -9.64 -9.62
C GLU A 70 -7.53 -10.14 -8.49
N LYS A 71 -8.03 -11.36 -8.61
CA LYS A 71 -8.90 -11.94 -7.59
C LYS A 71 -8.17 -12.13 -6.26
N GLN A 72 -6.94 -12.62 -6.31
CA GLN A 72 -6.13 -12.82 -5.13
C GLN A 72 -5.83 -11.49 -4.42
N MET A 73 -5.47 -10.46 -5.20
CA MET A 73 -5.15 -9.16 -4.65
C MET A 73 -6.39 -8.45 -4.11
N GLU A 74 -7.53 -8.57 -4.77
CA GLU A 74 -8.81 -8.06 -4.25
C GLU A 74 -9.15 -8.66 -2.90
N ASN A 75 -9.01 -9.98 -2.79
CA ASN A 75 -9.28 -10.69 -1.54
C ASN A 75 -8.32 -10.26 -0.43
N LEU A 76 -7.04 -10.10 -0.78
CA LEU A 76 -6.01 -9.66 0.17
C LEU A 76 -6.31 -8.25 0.67
N LEU A 77 -6.58 -7.32 -0.22
CA LEU A 77 -6.89 -5.94 0.15
C LEU A 77 -8.16 -5.86 1.01
N SER A 78 -9.17 -6.63 0.66
CA SER A 78 -10.41 -6.71 1.47
C SER A 78 -10.13 -7.25 2.86
N PHE A 79 -9.31 -8.28 2.97
CA PHE A 79 -8.91 -8.85 4.25
C PHE A 79 -8.20 -7.82 5.13
N LEU A 80 -7.38 -6.96 4.53
CA LEU A 80 -6.65 -5.91 5.23
C LEU A 80 -7.53 -4.70 5.59
N GLY A 81 -8.76 -4.68 5.14
CA GLY A 81 -9.69 -3.56 5.40
C GLY A 81 -9.60 -2.44 4.38
N VAL A 82 -8.94 -2.65 3.25
CA VAL A 82 -8.81 -1.64 2.20
C VAL A 82 -10.07 -1.64 1.34
N THR A 83 -10.82 -0.54 1.39
CA THR A 83 -11.98 -0.32 0.55
C THR A 83 -11.81 1.00 -0.23
N LYS A 84 -12.65 1.23 -1.23
CA LYS A 84 -12.53 2.38 -2.12
C LYS A 84 -12.63 3.73 -1.40
N ASP A 85 -13.32 3.78 -0.28
CA ASP A 85 -13.53 4.99 0.51
C ASP A 85 -12.40 5.27 1.51
N LYS A 86 -11.43 4.36 1.63
CA LYS A 86 -10.34 4.50 2.59
C LYS A 86 -9.13 5.21 1.98
N THR A 87 -8.46 5.99 2.79
CA THR A 87 -7.10 6.46 2.50
C THR A 87 -6.14 5.39 3.02
N VAL A 88 -5.26 4.93 2.17
CA VAL A 88 -4.31 3.86 2.51
C VAL A 88 -2.91 4.45 2.61
N VAL A 89 -2.29 4.28 3.76
CA VAL A 89 -0.95 4.78 4.04
C VAL A 89 0.01 3.60 4.14
N PHE A 90 1.04 3.61 3.30
CA PHE A 90 2.09 2.59 3.30
C PHE A 90 3.36 3.11 3.93
N TYR A 91 4.01 2.31 4.77
CA TYR A 91 5.33 2.63 5.29
C TYR A 91 6.21 1.38 5.34
N ASP A 92 7.52 1.61 5.27
CA ASP A 92 8.53 0.59 5.51
C ASP A 92 9.73 1.23 6.23
N ASP A 93 10.80 0.45 6.42
CA ASP A 93 11.98 0.90 7.17
C ASP A 93 13.22 1.13 6.32
N VAL A 94 13.15 0.83 5.03
CA VAL A 94 14.30 0.91 4.14
C VAL A 94 13.96 1.86 3.00
N SER A 95 14.47 1.85 1.92
CA SER A 95 14.41 2.79 0.81
C SER A 95 12.99 3.12 0.27
N GLY A 96 11.93 2.66 0.91
CA GLY A 96 10.56 2.87 0.43
C GLY A 96 10.16 1.92 -0.69
N MET A 97 10.98 0.92 -0.99
CA MET A 97 10.75 0.03 -2.12
C MET A 97 9.50 -0.84 -1.92
N SER A 98 9.34 -1.39 -0.73
CA SER A 98 8.16 -2.21 -0.41
C SER A 98 6.89 -1.37 -0.34
N ALA A 99 6.97 -0.18 0.26
CA ALA A 99 5.85 0.75 0.29
C ALA A 99 5.44 1.18 -1.12
N ALA A 100 6.41 1.41 -2.00
CA ALA A 100 6.13 1.77 -3.40
C ALA A 100 5.39 0.65 -4.15
N ARG A 101 5.66 -0.61 -3.83
CA ARG A 101 4.91 -1.73 -4.42
C ARG A 101 3.44 -1.69 -4.02
N GLY A 102 3.16 -1.31 -2.77
CA GLY A 102 1.79 -1.11 -2.32
C GLY A 102 1.08 0.01 -3.08
N VAL A 103 1.76 1.12 -3.26
CA VAL A 103 1.26 2.23 -4.08
C VAL A 103 0.93 1.75 -5.48
N TRP A 104 1.85 1.02 -6.12
CA TRP A 104 1.62 0.49 -7.47
C TRP A 104 0.38 -0.40 -7.52
N LEU A 105 0.21 -1.29 -6.55
CA LEU A 105 -0.93 -2.20 -6.52
C LEU A 105 -2.26 -1.44 -6.44
N LEU A 106 -2.35 -0.43 -5.59
CA LEU A 106 -3.57 0.37 -5.48
C LEU A 106 -3.81 1.21 -6.72
N MET A 107 -2.76 1.72 -7.36
CA MET A 107 -2.89 2.43 -8.63
C MET A 107 -3.43 1.49 -9.72
N TYR A 108 -2.98 0.24 -9.72
CA TYR A 108 -3.49 -0.78 -10.63
C TYR A 108 -5.00 -0.94 -10.50
N PHE A 109 -5.53 -0.88 -9.29
CA PHE A 109 -6.97 -0.96 -9.02
C PHE A 109 -7.67 0.40 -9.04
N SER A 110 -7.01 1.44 -9.49
CA SER A 110 -7.57 2.81 -9.59
C SER A 110 -8.05 3.36 -8.25
N HIS A 111 -7.36 3.03 -7.17
CA HIS A 111 -7.65 3.58 -5.86
C HIS A 111 -7.16 5.03 -5.78
N ASN A 112 -7.96 5.93 -5.22
CA ASN A 112 -7.67 7.36 -5.20
C ASN A 112 -6.91 7.84 -3.95
N GLY A 113 -7.15 7.25 -2.81
CA GLY A 113 -6.56 7.69 -1.54
C GLY A 113 -5.31 6.91 -1.19
N ILE A 114 -4.14 7.28 -1.76
CA ILE A 114 -2.88 6.58 -1.56
C ILE A 114 -1.84 7.54 -0.98
N ILE A 115 -1.19 7.13 0.11
CA ILE A 115 -0.13 7.90 0.76
C ILE A 115 1.04 6.97 1.05
N ILE A 116 2.26 7.50 0.90
CA ILE A 116 3.48 6.81 1.28
C ILE A 116 4.22 7.67 2.31
N VAL A 117 4.74 7.04 3.35
CA VAL A 117 5.51 7.75 4.38
C VAL A 117 6.98 7.78 3.99
N ASP A 118 7.56 8.97 3.98
CA ASP A 118 8.97 9.15 3.73
C ASP A 118 9.73 8.90 5.03
N VAL A 119 10.39 7.75 5.11
CA VAL A 119 11.15 7.35 6.30
C VAL A 119 12.54 7.98 6.36
N SER A 120 12.94 8.68 5.30
CA SER A 120 14.24 9.38 5.28
C SER A 120 14.21 10.74 5.97
N VAL A 121 13.04 11.18 6.40
CA VAL A 121 12.85 12.50 7.01
C VAL A 121 12.63 12.38 8.50
#